data_6293d30adbf751d60a0ef29e2ff31089
#
_entry.id   6293d30adbf751d60a0ef29e2ff31089
#
_cell.length_a   1.000
_cell.length_b   1.000
_cell.length_c   1.000
_cell.angle_alpha   90.00
_cell.angle_beta   90.00
_cell.angle_gamma   90.00
#
_symmetry.space_group_name_H-M   'P 1'
#
loop_
_entity.id
_entity.type
_entity.pdbx_description
1 polymer ?
#
loop_
_entity_poly.entity_id
_entity_poly.type
_entity_poly.pdbx_seq_one_letter_code
_entity_poly.pdbx_strand_id
1 'polypeptide(L)'
;LLGNTASLEAWRTRKVDQIRQAVHATTEGMCAGVLSTGKLSWPVQLPGGRSEVYGLDYGAPLTHEPDTKLTGTSKLSDVYRLLRAMQQKIRMAGIGGKVEFLCGEDVAAVFLDMAENYRSTAQDAPIGIKLGDGEVRIGSYVIRFMDETYPAPVTGEWVPKLDAKTLMGVAVDVPGTIWYCAIDSISANNAAVPLHIVPVKSDDDSSM
;
A
#
# COMPACT_ATOMS: atom_id res chain seq x y z
N LEU A 1 -47.58 0.75 6.58
CA LEU A 1 -46.19 0.37 6.36
C LEU A 1 -45.28 1.35 7.08
N LEU A 2 -45.25 1.31 8.41
CA LEU A 2 -44.23 2.00 9.21
C LEU A 2 -42.90 1.27 8.99
N GLY A 3 -42.14 1.70 7.99
CA GLY A 3 -40.79 1.24 7.76
C GLY A 3 -39.97 1.46 9.02
N ASN A 4 -39.42 0.38 9.52
CA ASN A 4 -38.67 0.31 10.76
C ASN A 4 -37.53 1.33 10.74
N THR A 5 -37.64 2.44 11.49
CA THR A 5 -36.61 3.50 11.57
C THR A 5 -35.24 2.90 11.92
N ALA A 6 -35.17 1.85 12.74
CA ALA A 6 -33.97 1.11 13.03
C ALA A 6 -33.33 0.46 11.78
N SER A 7 -34.13 0.03 10.81
CA SER A 7 -33.62 -0.52 9.54
C SER A 7 -33.03 0.57 8.65
N LEU A 8 -33.60 1.76 8.63
CA LEU A 8 -33.09 2.91 7.90
C LEU A 8 -31.78 3.43 8.48
N GLU A 9 -31.71 3.54 9.79
CA GLU A 9 -30.47 3.94 10.48
C GLU A 9 -29.34 2.92 10.26
N ALA A 10 -29.65 1.62 10.37
CA ALA A 10 -28.68 0.56 10.09
C ALA A 10 -28.24 0.57 8.62
N TRP A 11 -29.12 0.92 7.69
CA TRP A 11 -28.75 1.08 6.27
C TRP A 11 -27.85 2.31 6.08
N ARG A 12 -28.18 3.46 6.68
CA ARG A 12 -27.34 4.67 6.62
C ARG A 12 -25.95 4.43 7.19
N THR A 13 -25.87 3.81 8.36
CA THR A 13 -24.59 3.47 8.99
C THR A 13 -23.74 2.61 8.06
N ARG A 14 -24.31 1.54 7.49
CA ARG A 14 -23.58 0.70 6.53
C ARG A 14 -23.10 1.47 5.31
N LYS A 15 -23.91 2.40 4.79
CA LYS A 15 -23.48 3.23 3.63
C LYS A 15 -22.35 4.19 3.98
N VAL A 16 -22.40 4.81 5.14
CA VAL A 16 -21.31 5.67 5.63
C VAL A 16 -20.03 4.86 5.82
N ASP A 17 -20.12 3.66 6.41
CA ASP A 17 -18.96 2.80 6.60
C ASP A 17 -18.37 2.32 5.27
N GLN A 18 -19.22 1.97 4.29
CA GLN A 18 -18.74 1.66 2.92
C GLN A 18 -17.99 2.83 2.28
N ILE A 19 -18.50 4.07 2.43
CA ILE A 19 -17.81 5.26 1.92
C ILE A 19 -16.46 5.46 2.62
N ARG A 20 -16.43 5.32 3.95
CA ARG A 20 -15.18 5.42 4.72
C ARG A 20 -14.15 4.39 4.27
N GLN A 21 -14.56 3.13 4.11
CA GLN A 21 -13.70 2.07 3.61
C GLN A 21 -13.15 2.38 2.21
N ALA A 22 -14.00 2.88 1.30
CA ALA A 22 -13.56 3.28 -0.03
C ALA A 22 -12.53 4.41 0.00
N VAL A 23 -12.72 5.42 0.87
CA VAL A 23 -11.76 6.51 1.04
C VAL A 23 -10.43 6.01 1.60
N HIS A 24 -10.47 5.13 2.60
CA HIS A 24 -9.25 4.52 3.14
C HIS A 24 -8.50 3.71 2.07
N ALA A 25 -9.20 2.83 1.34
CA ALA A 25 -8.59 2.05 0.27
C ALA A 25 -7.98 2.93 -0.84
N THR A 26 -8.66 4.04 -1.19
CA THR A 26 -8.14 5.04 -2.13
C THR A 26 -6.85 5.68 -1.61
N THR A 27 -6.84 6.14 -0.36
CA THR A 27 -5.66 6.76 0.26
C THR A 27 -4.48 5.77 0.31
N GLU A 28 -4.72 4.53 0.68
CA GLU A 28 -3.71 3.49 0.70
C GLU A 28 -3.17 3.18 -0.71
N GLY A 29 -4.04 3.11 -1.72
CA GLY A 29 -3.64 2.95 -3.12
C GLY A 29 -2.78 4.10 -3.62
N MET A 30 -3.13 5.35 -3.27
CA MET A 30 -2.32 6.52 -3.58
C MET A 30 -0.94 6.45 -2.91
N CYS A 31 -0.87 6.08 -1.63
CA CYS A 31 0.39 5.93 -0.90
C CYS A 31 1.26 4.81 -1.49
N ALA A 32 0.67 3.67 -1.85
CA ALA A 32 1.38 2.57 -2.49
C ALA A 32 1.97 2.99 -3.85
N GLY A 33 1.19 3.74 -4.65
CA GLY A 33 1.66 4.32 -5.92
C GLY A 33 2.86 5.25 -5.72
N VAL A 34 2.81 6.16 -4.76
CA VAL A 34 3.91 7.07 -4.44
C VAL A 34 5.15 6.31 -3.97
N LEU A 35 5.00 5.34 -3.07
CA LEU A 35 6.12 4.56 -2.56
C LEU A 35 6.81 3.73 -3.67
N SER A 36 6.06 3.20 -4.62
CA SER A 36 6.59 2.35 -5.68
C SER A 36 7.18 3.15 -6.85
N THR A 37 6.57 4.28 -7.20
CA THR A 37 6.92 5.04 -8.41
C THR A 37 7.52 6.42 -8.17
N GLY A 38 7.40 6.93 -6.94
CA GLY A 38 7.72 8.33 -6.60
C GLY A 38 6.71 9.33 -7.15
N LYS A 39 5.61 8.87 -7.73
CA LYS A 39 4.61 9.73 -8.37
C LYS A 39 3.21 9.37 -7.89
N LEU A 40 2.40 10.40 -7.71
CA LEU A 40 0.97 10.25 -7.57
C LEU A 40 0.33 10.63 -8.91
N SER A 41 -0.47 9.73 -9.46
CA SER A 41 -1.29 9.99 -10.64
C SER A 41 -2.67 9.42 -10.38
N TRP A 42 -3.64 10.28 -10.12
CA TRP A 42 -4.96 9.85 -9.70
C TRP A 42 -6.05 10.56 -10.51
N PRO A 43 -6.93 9.83 -11.18
CA PRO A 43 -8.04 10.44 -11.90
C PRO A 43 -9.10 10.95 -10.91
N VAL A 44 -9.53 12.18 -11.12
CA VAL A 44 -10.57 12.85 -10.33
C VAL A 44 -11.74 13.12 -11.25
N GLN A 45 -12.94 12.76 -10.81
CA GLN A 45 -14.16 13.12 -11.54
C GLN A 45 -14.63 14.52 -11.12
N LEU A 46 -14.78 15.38 -12.10
CA LEU A 46 -15.30 16.72 -11.93
C LEU A 46 -16.80 16.78 -12.23
N PRO A 47 -17.51 17.82 -11.73
CA PRO A 47 -18.89 18.07 -12.09
C PRO A 47 -19.09 18.11 -13.61
N GLY A 48 -20.17 17.49 -14.10
CA GLY A 48 -20.46 17.41 -15.53
C GLY A 48 -19.82 16.22 -16.25
N GLY A 49 -19.31 15.21 -15.51
CA GLY A 49 -18.79 13.97 -16.07
C GLY A 49 -17.40 14.06 -16.69
N ARG A 50 -16.72 15.19 -16.52
CA ARG A 50 -15.31 15.34 -16.94
C ARG A 50 -14.39 14.66 -15.94
N SER A 51 -13.33 14.01 -16.43
CA SER A 51 -12.25 13.50 -15.58
C SER A 51 -10.97 14.26 -15.84
N GLU A 52 -10.26 14.59 -14.79
CA GLU A 52 -8.91 15.14 -14.84
C GLU A 52 -7.96 14.23 -14.05
N VAL A 53 -6.68 14.26 -14.37
CA VAL A 53 -5.67 13.52 -13.62
C VAL A 53 -4.97 14.48 -12.68
N TYR A 54 -5.14 14.25 -11.39
CA TYR A 54 -4.34 14.91 -10.37
C TYR A 54 -2.97 14.22 -10.28
N GLY A 55 -1.90 14.97 -10.48
CA GLY A 55 -0.55 14.43 -10.49
C GLY A 55 0.41 15.20 -9.60
N LEU A 56 1.22 14.47 -8.84
CA LEU A 56 2.37 15.01 -8.12
C LEU A 56 3.58 14.13 -8.42
N ASP A 57 4.74 14.77 -8.58
CA ASP A 57 6.02 14.09 -8.79
C ASP A 57 6.95 14.40 -7.62
N TYR A 58 7.27 13.37 -6.83
CA TYR A 58 8.20 13.44 -5.70
C TYR A 58 9.63 13.04 -6.08
N GLY A 59 9.86 12.74 -7.36
CA GLY A 59 11.12 12.22 -7.87
C GLY A 59 11.17 10.69 -7.92
N ALA A 60 12.20 10.17 -8.56
CA ALA A 60 12.36 8.73 -8.71
C ALA A 60 12.74 8.06 -7.37
N PRO A 61 12.15 6.91 -7.02
CA PRO A 61 12.56 6.15 -5.85
C PRO A 61 14.00 5.64 -6.01
N LEU A 62 14.65 5.34 -4.89
CA LEU A 62 15.95 4.71 -4.90
C LEU A 62 15.82 3.30 -5.48
N THR A 63 16.52 3.02 -6.56
CA THR A 63 16.52 1.68 -7.19
C THR A 63 17.85 0.97 -6.92
N HIS A 64 17.79 -0.34 -6.75
CA HIS A 64 18.96 -1.20 -6.65
C HIS A 64 18.77 -2.39 -7.59
N GLU A 65 19.63 -2.50 -8.59
CA GLU A 65 19.66 -3.64 -9.49
C GLU A 65 20.69 -4.64 -8.98
N PRO A 66 20.28 -5.87 -8.62
CA PRO A 66 21.22 -6.91 -8.20
C PRO A 66 21.97 -7.45 -9.42
N ASP A 67 23.25 -7.77 -9.25
CA ASP A 67 24.08 -8.38 -10.29
C ASP A 67 23.51 -9.72 -10.80
N THR A 68 22.80 -10.42 -9.94
CA THR A 68 22.15 -11.70 -10.25
C THR A 68 20.72 -11.70 -9.68
N LYS A 69 19.76 -12.11 -10.52
CA LYS A 69 18.37 -12.27 -10.09
C LYS A 69 18.25 -13.41 -9.07
N LEU A 70 17.44 -13.21 -8.06
CA LEU A 70 17.13 -14.25 -7.08
C LEU A 70 16.25 -15.34 -7.70
N THR A 71 16.54 -16.57 -7.34
CA THR A 71 15.80 -17.78 -7.70
C THR A 71 15.63 -18.67 -6.47
N GLY A 72 14.73 -19.65 -6.49
CA GLY A 72 14.55 -20.59 -5.39
C GLY A 72 15.81 -21.39 -5.01
N THR A 73 16.83 -21.41 -5.88
CA THR A 73 18.14 -22.07 -5.64
C THR A 73 19.24 -21.10 -5.23
N SER A 74 18.96 -19.79 -5.12
CA SER A 74 19.94 -18.79 -4.69
C SER A 74 20.38 -19.05 -3.25
N LYS A 75 21.63 -18.72 -2.92
CA LYS A 75 22.16 -18.89 -1.58
C LYS A 75 21.59 -17.82 -0.64
N LEU A 76 21.28 -18.18 0.61
CA LEU A 76 20.83 -17.22 1.61
C LEU A 76 21.82 -16.06 1.84
N SER A 77 23.13 -16.32 1.66
CA SER A 77 24.16 -15.28 1.72
C SER A 77 23.98 -14.19 0.66
N ASP A 78 23.49 -14.55 -0.53
CA ASP A 78 23.29 -13.60 -1.62
C ASP A 78 22.07 -12.73 -1.35
N VAL A 79 21.00 -13.33 -0.83
CA VAL A 79 19.83 -12.58 -0.35
C VAL A 79 20.22 -11.63 0.78
N TYR A 80 20.97 -12.12 1.76
CA TYR A 80 21.42 -11.28 2.87
C TYR A 80 22.27 -10.10 2.40
N ARG A 81 23.17 -10.32 1.42
CA ARG A 81 23.96 -9.24 0.80
C ARG A 81 23.08 -8.24 0.08
N LEU A 82 22.07 -8.71 -0.67
CA LEU A 82 21.11 -7.85 -1.37
C LEU A 82 20.35 -6.95 -0.38
N LEU A 83 19.75 -7.54 0.65
CA LEU A 83 19.00 -6.79 1.66
C LEU A 83 19.89 -5.76 2.37
N ARG A 84 21.12 -6.16 2.69
CA ARG A 84 22.12 -5.25 3.29
C ARG A 84 22.49 -4.10 2.34
N ALA A 85 22.68 -4.37 1.06
CA ALA A 85 22.99 -3.34 0.07
C ALA A 85 21.83 -2.34 -0.10
N MET A 86 20.60 -2.83 -0.15
CA MET A 86 19.41 -1.97 -0.18
C MET A 86 19.32 -1.09 1.08
N GLN A 87 19.49 -1.68 2.26
CA GLN A 87 19.50 -0.94 3.52
C GLN A 87 20.62 0.12 3.57
N GLN A 88 21.81 -0.23 3.09
CA GLN A 88 22.94 0.70 3.02
C GLN A 88 22.64 1.87 2.08
N LYS A 89 22.01 1.61 0.95
CA LYS A 89 21.61 2.66 0.00
C LYS A 89 20.61 3.64 0.62
N ILE A 90 19.63 3.16 1.38
CA ILE A 90 18.69 4.01 2.13
C ILE A 90 19.44 4.87 3.16
N ARG A 91 20.38 4.29 3.89
CA ARG A 91 21.19 5.02 4.89
C ARG A 91 22.10 6.07 4.24
N MET A 92 22.69 5.76 3.09
CA MET A 92 23.52 6.73 2.35
C MET A 92 22.71 7.90 1.79
N ALA A 93 21.41 7.72 1.58
CA ALA A 93 20.49 8.83 1.27
C ALA A 93 20.13 9.70 2.48
N GLY A 94 20.75 9.47 3.64
CA GLY A 94 20.52 10.23 4.86
C GLY A 94 19.33 9.76 5.70
N ILE A 95 18.73 8.62 5.33
CA ILE A 95 17.58 8.06 6.03
C ILE A 95 18.08 7.02 7.05
N GLY A 96 18.02 7.37 8.32
CA GLY A 96 18.30 6.47 9.44
C GLY A 96 17.10 5.61 9.81
N GLY A 97 17.27 4.75 10.82
CA GLY A 97 16.17 4.00 11.40
C GLY A 97 16.06 2.54 10.93
N LYS A 98 14.95 1.91 11.31
CA LYS A 98 14.63 0.53 10.98
C LYS A 98 14.14 0.46 9.53
N VAL A 99 14.66 -0.50 8.78
CA VAL A 99 14.17 -0.81 7.43
C VAL A 99 13.42 -2.13 7.47
N GLU A 100 12.18 -2.12 7.00
CA GLU A 100 11.40 -3.32 6.73
C GLU A 100 11.34 -3.55 5.22
N PHE A 101 11.21 -4.82 4.83
CA PHE A 101 11.14 -5.19 3.43
C PHE A 101 9.74 -5.70 3.12
N LEU A 102 9.22 -5.28 1.97
CA LEU A 102 7.96 -5.73 1.40
C LEU A 102 8.24 -6.42 0.08
N CYS A 103 7.57 -7.51 -0.22
CA CYS A 103 7.72 -8.19 -1.50
C CYS A 103 6.37 -8.54 -2.12
N GLY A 104 6.31 -8.47 -3.44
CA GLY A 104 5.17 -8.94 -4.21
C GLY A 104 5.14 -10.47 -4.33
N GLU A 105 4.08 -10.99 -4.93
CA GLU A 105 3.74 -12.41 -4.96
C GLU A 105 4.82 -13.30 -5.58
N ASP A 106 5.38 -12.91 -6.75
CA ASP A 106 6.43 -13.69 -7.43
C ASP A 106 7.70 -13.77 -6.58
N VAL A 107 8.05 -12.69 -5.89
CA VAL A 107 9.22 -12.65 -5.02
C VAL A 107 8.97 -13.46 -3.75
N ALA A 108 7.75 -13.43 -3.22
CA ALA A 108 7.35 -14.27 -2.09
C ALA A 108 7.48 -15.76 -2.43
N ALA A 109 7.03 -16.19 -3.62
CA ALA A 109 7.18 -17.56 -4.09
C ALA A 109 8.66 -17.99 -4.14
N VAL A 110 9.56 -17.12 -4.62
CA VAL A 110 11.00 -17.40 -4.60
C VAL A 110 11.53 -17.62 -3.19
N PHE A 111 11.08 -16.84 -2.20
CA PHE A 111 11.50 -17.01 -0.81
C PHE A 111 10.93 -18.29 -0.18
N LEU A 112 9.73 -18.69 -0.55
CA LEU A 112 9.13 -19.96 -0.13
C LEU A 112 9.93 -21.15 -0.67
N ASP A 113 10.23 -21.16 -1.98
CA ASP A 113 11.06 -22.19 -2.62
C ASP A 113 12.45 -22.27 -1.97
N MET A 114 13.05 -21.12 -1.68
CA MET A 114 14.34 -21.07 -0.97
C MET A 114 14.26 -21.69 0.43
N ALA A 115 13.17 -21.42 1.15
CA ALA A 115 12.97 -21.97 2.49
C ALA A 115 12.80 -23.49 2.48
N GLU A 116 12.09 -24.02 1.48
CA GLU A 116 11.95 -25.48 1.29
C GLU A 116 13.29 -26.13 0.96
N ASN A 117 14.02 -25.58 0.00
CA ASN A 117 15.33 -26.07 -0.40
C ASN A 117 16.35 -26.01 0.75
N TYR A 118 16.28 -24.97 1.58
CA TYR A 118 17.17 -24.79 2.72
C TYR A 118 16.92 -25.81 3.83
N ARG A 119 15.66 -26.14 4.13
CA ARG A 119 15.31 -27.17 5.13
C ARG A 119 15.89 -28.53 4.81
N SER A 120 16.08 -28.82 3.52
CA SER A 120 16.63 -30.10 3.08
C SER A 120 18.15 -30.21 3.19
N THR A 121 18.89 -29.08 3.36
CA THR A 121 20.34 -29.05 3.15
C THR A 121 21.18 -28.60 4.36
N ALA A 122 20.63 -27.97 5.40
CA ALA A 122 21.47 -27.35 6.43
C ALA A 122 20.87 -27.36 7.84
N GLN A 123 21.46 -28.18 8.70
CA GLN A 123 21.19 -28.16 10.15
C GLN A 123 21.97 -27.05 10.90
N ASP A 124 23.13 -26.57 10.39
CA ASP A 124 24.03 -25.66 11.09
C ASP A 124 24.47 -24.41 10.31
N ALA A 125 23.59 -23.83 9.52
CA ALA A 125 23.97 -22.64 8.76
C ALA A 125 23.95 -21.34 9.61
N PRO A 126 24.95 -20.45 9.44
CA PRO A 126 25.06 -19.20 10.21
C PRO A 126 23.95 -18.20 9.93
N ILE A 127 23.24 -18.35 8.81
CA ILE A 127 22.09 -17.54 8.43
C ILE A 127 20.91 -18.50 8.25
N GLY A 128 19.89 -18.36 9.10
CA GLY A 128 18.66 -19.15 9.02
C GLY A 128 17.57 -18.43 8.25
N ILE A 129 16.70 -19.20 7.61
CA ILE A 129 15.43 -18.75 7.06
C ILE A 129 14.28 -19.30 7.89
N LYS A 130 13.34 -18.45 8.28
CA LYS A 130 12.14 -18.83 9.03
C LYS A 130 10.91 -18.25 8.33
N LEU A 131 9.94 -19.12 8.10
CA LEU A 131 8.62 -18.72 7.59
C LEU A 131 7.70 -18.39 8.77
N GLY A 132 7.00 -17.26 8.68
CA GLY A 132 5.92 -16.86 9.54
C GLY A 132 4.63 -16.71 8.74
N ASP A 133 3.57 -16.26 9.39
CA ASP A 133 2.31 -15.92 8.72
C ASP A 133 2.48 -14.60 7.96
N GLY A 134 2.47 -14.66 6.62
CA GLY A 134 2.66 -13.50 5.75
C GLY A 134 4.05 -12.86 5.77
N GLU A 135 5.06 -13.53 6.35
CA GLU A 135 6.43 -13.00 6.40
C GLU A 135 7.49 -14.10 6.31
N VAL A 136 8.66 -13.72 5.81
CA VAL A 136 9.86 -14.53 5.88
C VAL A 136 10.97 -13.77 6.61
N ARG A 137 11.71 -14.46 7.46
CA ARG A 137 12.86 -13.90 8.19
C ARG A 137 14.14 -14.56 7.71
N ILE A 138 15.10 -13.72 7.31
CA ILE A 138 16.44 -14.15 6.88
C ILE A 138 17.47 -13.44 7.76
N GLY A 139 18.02 -14.17 8.71
CA GLY A 139 18.87 -13.58 9.74
C GLY A 139 18.11 -12.53 10.56
N SER A 140 18.55 -11.28 10.53
CA SER A 140 17.91 -10.15 11.21
C SER A 140 16.86 -9.40 10.37
N TYR A 141 16.73 -9.74 9.10
CA TYR A 141 15.80 -9.08 8.19
C TYR A 141 14.42 -9.73 8.21
N VAL A 142 13.40 -8.91 8.20
CA VAL A 142 12.00 -9.32 8.06
C VAL A 142 11.51 -8.84 6.70
N ILE A 143 10.96 -9.75 5.92
CA ILE A 143 10.37 -9.49 4.61
C ILE A 143 8.90 -9.87 4.71
N ARG A 144 8.00 -8.92 4.52
CA ARG A 144 6.56 -9.14 4.57
C ARG A 144 6.00 -9.33 3.16
N PHE A 145 5.10 -10.27 3.01
CA PHE A 145 4.39 -10.49 1.78
C PHE A 145 3.27 -9.45 1.65
N MET A 146 3.27 -8.75 0.52
CA MET A 146 2.27 -7.73 0.21
C MET A 146 1.31 -8.30 -0.84
N ASP A 147 0.26 -8.95 -0.38
CA ASP A 147 -0.81 -9.54 -1.16
C ASP A 147 -2.06 -8.64 -1.22
N GLU A 148 -2.01 -7.49 -0.55
CA GLU A 148 -3.12 -6.56 -0.51
C GLU A 148 -3.35 -5.89 -1.85
N THR A 149 -4.64 -5.69 -2.15
CA THR A 149 -5.10 -5.05 -3.38
C THR A 149 -5.93 -3.80 -3.07
N TYR A 150 -6.11 -2.96 -4.07
CA TYR A 150 -7.04 -1.81 -4.00
C TYR A 150 -7.80 -1.69 -5.33
N PRO A 151 -9.00 -1.09 -5.33
CA PRO A 151 -9.73 -0.87 -6.58
C PRO A 151 -9.07 0.25 -7.37
N ALA A 152 -8.68 -0.04 -8.60
CA ALA A 152 -8.12 0.95 -9.51
C ALA A 152 -9.15 2.06 -9.78
N PRO A 153 -8.74 3.33 -9.75
CA PRO A 153 -9.64 4.43 -10.08
C PRO A 153 -10.13 4.26 -11.53
N VAL A 154 -11.36 4.62 -11.80
CA VAL A 154 -12.06 4.55 -13.11
C VAL A 154 -12.50 3.13 -13.50
N THR A 155 -11.63 2.12 -13.50
CA THR A 155 -12.01 0.76 -13.91
C THR A 155 -12.67 -0.04 -12.80
N GLY A 156 -12.32 0.24 -11.54
CA GLY A 156 -12.77 -0.52 -10.37
C GLY A 156 -12.15 -1.91 -10.27
N GLU A 157 -11.23 -2.26 -11.15
CA GLU A 157 -10.48 -3.52 -11.09
C GLU A 157 -9.57 -3.57 -9.87
N TRP A 158 -9.47 -4.73 -9.25
CA TRP A 158 -8.57 -4.92 -8.12
C TRP A 158 -7.13 -5.07 -8.62
N VAL A 159 -6.29 -4.16 -8.20
CA VAL A 159 -4.85 -4.15 -8.52
C VAL A 159 -4.01 -4.31 -7.27
N PRO A 160 -2.87 -5.01 -7.33
CA PRO A 160 -2.00 -5.19 -6.18
C PRO A 160 -1.37 -3.85 -5.75
N LYS A 161 -1.20 -3.65 -4.44
CA LYS A 161 -0.50 -2.47 -3.90
C LYS A 161 0.99 -2.46 -4.24
N LEU A 162 1.57 -3.64 -4.47
CA LEU A 162 2.96 -3.80 -4.88
C LEU A 162 3.03 -4.74 -6.09
N ASP A 163 3.82 -4.38 -7.09
CA ASP A 163 4.05 -5.25 -8.26
C ASP A 163 4.63 -6.60 -7.84
N ALA A 164 4.13 -7.69 -8.46
CA ALA A 164 4.46 -9.06 -8.10
C ALA A 164 5.98 -9.36 -8.08
N LYS A 165 6.76 -8.68 -8.94
CA LYS A 165 8.21 -8.89 -9.10
C LYS A 165 9.06 -7.90 -8.30
N THR A 166 8.44 -7.11 -7.44
CA THR A 166 9.14 -6.06 -6.69
C THR A 166 9.51 -6.53 -5.29
N LEU A 167 10.74 -6.23 -4.89
CA LEU A 167 11.21 -6.25 -3.51
C LEU A 167 11.50 -4.81 -3.11
N MET A 168 10.80 -4.31 -2.10
CA MET A 168 10.90 -2.92 -1.64
C MET A 168 11.44 -2.86 -0.21
N GLY A 169 12.40 -1.96 0.05
CA GLY A 169 12.84 -1.61 1.40
C GLY A 169 12.23 -0.29 1.82
N VAL A 170 11.56 -0.26 2.96
CA VAL A 170 10.91 0.93 3.51
C VAL A 170 11.50 1.26 4.89
N ALA A 171 11.91 2.50 5.09
CA ALA A 171 12.31 3.00 6.41
C ALA A 171 11.05 3.34 7.21
N VAL A 172 10.77 2.59 8.27
CA VAL A 172 9.50 2.68 9.02
C VAL A 172 9.53 3.71 10.15
N ASP A 173 10.70 4.14 10.59
CA ASP A 173 10.85 5.12 11.68
C ASP A 173 10.96 6.56 11.16
N VAL A 174 10.76 6.78 9.85
CA VAL A 174 10.79 8.12 9.26
C VAL A 174 9.41 8.75 9.41
N PRO A 175 9.30 9.92 10.02
CA PRO A 175 8.02 10.60 10.13
C PRO A 175 7.51 10.98 8.74
N GLY A 176 6.35 10.47 8.40
CA GLY A 176 5.60 10.82 7.19
C GLY A 176 4.43 11.72 7.55
N THR A 177 4.06 12.62 6.64
CA THR A 177 2.88 13.47 6.79
C THR A 177 2.00 13.36 5.56
N ILE A 178 0.72 13.08 5.78
CA ILE A 178 -0.29 13.14 4.72
C ILE A 178 -0.97 14.51 4.83
N TRP A 179 -0.90 15.28 3.76
CA TRP A 179 -1.57 16.57 3.68
C TRP A 179 -2.92 16.40 2.98
N TYR A 180 -3.95 16.94 3.59
CA TYR A 180 -5.29 17.00 3.00
C TYR A 180 -5.58 18.41 2.55
N CYS A 181 -6.19 18.56 1.38
CA CYS A 181 -6.66 19.85 0.92
C CYS A 181 -7.88 20.30 1.70
N ALA A 182 -8.05 21.61 1.86
CA ALA A 182 -9.27 22.17 2.40
C ALA A 182 -10.45 21.86 1.46
N ILE A 183 -11.60 21.51 2.06
CA ILE A 183 -12.83 21.27 1.33
C ILE A 183 -13.59 22.59 1.26
N ASP A 184 -13.92 23.03 0.04
CA ASP A 184 -14.76 24.23 -0.17
C ASP A 184 -16.22 23.88 0.16
N SER A 185 -16.52 23.87 1.46
CA SER A 185 -17.83 23.55 2.01
C SER A 185 -18.08 24.35 3.28
N ILE A 186 -19.21 25.08 3.31
CA ILE A 186 -19.64 25.85 4.49
C ILE A 186 -19.81 24.93 5.71
N SER A 187 -20.31 23.71 5.53
CA SER A 187 -20.52 22.75 6.62
C SER A 187 -19.20 22.17 7.17
N ALA A 188 -18.11 22.24 6.40
CA ALA A 188 -16.77 21.88 6.84
C ALA A 188 -15.95 23.08 7.32
N ASN A 189 -16.50 24.29 7.33
CA ASN A 189 -15.78 25.54 7.61
C ASN A 189 -14.51 25.69 6.74
N ASN A 190 -14.52 25.18 5.53
CA ASN A 190 -13.39 25.12 4.61
C ASN A 190 -12.14 24.47 5.25
N ALA A 191 -12.33 23.52 6.16
CA ALA A 191 -11.24 22.84 6.86
C ALA A 191 -10.60 21.76 5.99
N ALA A 192 -9.31 21.55 6.18
CA ALA A 192 -8.59 20.42 5.62
C ALA A 192 -8.90 19.18 6.45
N VAL A 193 -9.71 18.28 5.92
CA VAL A 193 -10.14 17.05 6.59
C VAL A 193 -10.02 15.85 5.65
N PRO A 194 -9.71 14.65 6.16
CA PRO A 194 -9.53 13.46 5.33
C PRO A 194 -10.84 13.00 4.66
N LEU A 195 -11.98 13.30 5.29
CA LEU A 195 -13.30 12.92 4.79
C LEU A 195 -14.35 13.87 5.36
N HIS A 196 -15.21 14.38 4.50
CA HIS A 196 -16.39 15.14 4.89
C HIS A 196 -17.63 14.56 4.19
N ILE A 197 -18.58 14.09 4.99
CA ILE A 197 -19.83 13.51 4.48
C ILE A 197 -20.96 14.49 4.72
N VAL A 198 -21.58 14.95 3.64
CA VAL A 198 -22.72 15.86 3.69
C VAL A 198 -23.97 15.10 3.27
N PRO A 199 -25.05 15.08 4.09
CA PRO A 199 -26.33 14.55 3.65
C PRO A 199 -26.94 15.53 2.62
N VAL A 200 -27.20 15.05 1.43
CA VAL A 200 -27.92 15.81 0.40
C VAL A 200 -29.37 15.35 0.41
N LYS A 201 -30.30 16.30 0.54
CA LYS A 201 -31.73 16.00 0.30
C LYS A 201 -31.90 15.86 -1.22
N SER A 202 -32.58 14.82 -1.66
CA SER A 202 -33.01 14.74 -3.05
C SER A 202 -34.07 15.80 -3.30
N ASP A 203 -33.99 16.49 -4.43
CA ASP A 203 -34.98 17.50 -4.82
C ASP A 203 -36.38 16.92 -5.11
N ASP A 204 -36.50 15.58 -5.06
CA ASP A 204 -37.77 14.87 -5.29
C ASP A 204 -38.73 14.90 -4.09
N ASP A 205 -38.32 15.42 -2.93
CA ASP A 205 -39.18 15.55 -1.73
C ASP A 205 -40.00 16.84 -1.71
N SER A 206 -40.00 17.63 -2.80
CA SER A 206 -40.76 18.88 -2.87
C SER A 206 -42.17 18.75 -3.48
N SER A 207 -42.64 17.50 -3.69
CA SER A 207 -43.99 17.24 -4.23
C SER A 207 -44.77 16.25 -3.35
N MET A 208 -45.07 16.68 -2.11
CA MET A 208 -46.24 16.20 -1.36
C MET A 208 -46.80 17.34 -0.51
#